data_37c486b2c3b4e4d3771e22a15399c063
#
_entry.id   37c486b2c3b4e4d3771e22a15399c063
#
_cell.length_a   1.000
_cell.length_b   1.000
_cell.length_c   1.000
_cell.angle_alpha   90.00
_cell.angle_beta   90.00
_cell.angle_gamma   90.00
#
_symmetry.space_group_name_H-M   'P 1'
#
loop_
_entity.id
_entity.type
_entity.pdbx_description
1 polymer ?
#
loop_
_entity_poly.entity_id
_entity_poly.type
_entity_poly.pdbx_seq_one_letter_code
_entity_poly.pdbx_strand_id
1 'polypeptide(L)'
;MLSRYSRSLSTLIPALGLIAAAASPLTVVEYQLPRERAFPHDPAVGADGIVWYTDQQNSFIGRLDPATGKITDYPTPTPASGPHGIVVAPDGGVWYTAQRISKLGRLDPKTGHIEEFSLPANARDPHTPLVRKGIVWFTVQGGNTYGRFDPRTREAKVWTVPTERALPYGLVNAPDGSIWVALFGTNKLGRIDGETGALREITIPQTAARPRRLVVDEMGMVWYSDYARGYLGSYNPKTGAFKEWLSPGGASSAPYGIAIAPDGRIFYDEARSGTMVAFDRKSGQMETIKIPTPGSIVRNMAVDSTRSRIWLALSGTSRIGKIELK
;
A
#
# COMPACT_ATOMS: atom_id res chain seq x y z
N MET A 1 -3.73 -75.56 45.08
CA MET A 1 -3.16 -74.72 44.06
C MET A 1 -4.28 -73.86 43.44
N LEU A 2 -4.42 -72.66 43.90
CA LEU A 2 -5.47 -71.71 43.39
C LEU A 2 -4.78 -70.57 42.64
N SER A 3 -4.94 -70.58 41.32
CA SER A 3 -4.45 -69.49 40.40
C SER A 3 -5.39 -68.28 40.44
N ARG A 4 -4.85 -67.15 40.84
CA ARG A 4 -5.57 -65.84 40.77
C ARG A 4 -5.32 -65.18 39.44
N TYR A 5 -6.35 -65.03 38.61
CA TYR A 5 -6.34 -64.20 37.43
C TYR A 5 -6.61 -62.73 37.83
N SER A 6 -5.61 -61.86 37.62
CA SER A 6 -5.75 -60.44 37.74
C SER A 6 -6.26 -59.87 36.36
N ARG A 7 -7.46 -59.28 36.34
CA ARG A 7 -7.97 -58.55 35.20
C ARG A 7 -7.58 -57.07 35.34
N SER A 8 -6.69 -56.57 34.45
CA SER A 8 -6.42 -55.14 34.32
C SER A 8 -7.53 -54.48 33.51
N LEU A 9 -8.25 -53.55 34.13
CA LEU A 9 -9.15 -52.63 33.42
C LEU A 9 -8.32 -51.53 32.76
N SER A 10 -8.27 -51.52 31.43
CA SER A 10 -7.74 -50.41 30.66
C SER A 10 -8.85 -49.36 30.50
N THR A 11 -8.71 -48.23 31.18
CA THR A 11 -9.57 -47.05 30.97
C THR A 11 -9.18 -46.34 29.69
N LEU A 12 -10.02 -46.41 28.66
CA LEU A 12 -9.93 -45.53 27.47
C LEU A 12 -10.35 -44.12 27.87
N ILE A 13 -9.42 -43.16 27.83
CA ILE A 13 -9.70 -41.76 27.90
C ILE A 13 -10.05 -41.31 26.47
N PRO A 14 -11.25 -40.78 26.20
CA PRO A 14 -11.54 -40.24 24.87
C PRO A 14 -10.71 -38.96 24.66
N ALA A 15 -9.91 -38.92 23.58
CA ALA A 15 -9.26 -37.71 23.13
C ALA A 15 -10.34 -36.72 22.64
N LEU A 16 -10.59 -35.67 23.42
CA LEU A 16 -11.35 -34.52 22.94
C LEU A 16 -10.53 -33.87 21.86
N GLY A 17 -10.88 -34.11 20.59
CA GLY A 17 -10.37 -33.35 19.47
C GLY A 17 -10.85 -31.92 19.60
N LEU A 18 -9.94 -30.97 19.86
CA LEU A 18 -10.24 -29.54 19.64
C LEU A 18 -10.58 -29.34 18.14
N ILE A 19 -11.86 -29.16 17.85
CA ILE A 19 -12.29 -28.65 16.56
C ILE A 19 -11.90 -27.16 16.59
N ALA A 20 -10.79 -26.82 15.98
CA ALA A 20 -10.47 -25.42 15.71
C ALA A 20 -11.61 -24.85 14.85
N ALA A 21 -12.36 -23.89 15.40
CA ALA A 21 -13.36 -23.19 14.64
C ALA A 21 -12.66 -22.53 13.43
N ALA A 22 -13.06 -22.90 12.21
CA ALA A 22 -12.57 -22.27 11.01
C ALA A 22 -12.89 -20.77 11.11
N ALA A 23 -11.86 -19.92 11.01
CA ALA A 23 -12.08 -18.48 10.98
C ALA A 23 -13.04 -18.16 9.82
N SER A 24 -14.05 -17.34 10.09
CA SER A 24 -14.95 -16.91 9.00
C SER A 24 -14.12 -16.21 7.91
N PRO A 25 -14.42 -16.45 6.62
CA PRO A 25 -13.65 -15.87 5.53
C PRO A 25 -13.64 -14.34 5.60
N LEU A 26 -12.52 -13.74 5.20
CA LEU A 26 -12.40 -12.29 5.08
C LEU A 26 -13.34 -11.79 3.97
N THR A 27 -14.02 -10.68 4.23
CA THR A 27 -14.96 -10.07 3.27
C THR A 27 -14.63 -8.60 3.06
N VAL A 28 -14.97 -8.10 1.88
CA VAL A 28 -14.86 -6.68 1.54
C VAL A 28 -16.22 -6.02 1.68
N VAL A 29 -16.30 -4.96 2.49
CA VAL A 29 -17.45 -4.05 2.57
C VAL A 29 -17.15 -2.86 1.67
N GLU A 30 -18.10 -2.45 0.82
CA GLU A 30 -17.91 -1.39 -0.15
C GLU A 30 -18.76 -0.15 0.17
N TYR A 31 -18.17 1.03 0.00
CA TYR A 31 -18.81 2.34 0.11
C TYR A 31 -18.87 2.98 -1.27
N GLN A 32 -20.09 3.19 -1.80
CA GLN A 32 -20.29 3.87 -3.07
C GLN A 32 -19.95 5.36 -2.94
N LEU A 33 -19.10 5.86 -3.84
CA LEU A 33 -18.81 7.29 -3.91
C LEU A 33 -19.97 8.05 -4.58
N PRO A 34 -20.31 9.27 -4.11
CA PRO A 34 -21.48 10.00 -4.59
C PRO A 34 -21.33 10.57 -6.00
N ARG A 35 -20.10 10.70 -6.48
CA ARG A 35 -19.78 11.25 -7.79
C ARG A 35 -19.79 10.15 -8.85
N GLU A 36 -20.48 10.38 -9.93
CA GLU A 36 -20.39 9.50 -11.10
C GLU A 36 -18.97 9.46 -11.64
N ARG A 37 -18.51 8.27 -12.02
CA ARG A 37 -17.17 8.04 -12.54
C ARG A 37 -16.06 8.55 -11.63
N ALA A 38 -16.29 8.56 -10.30
CA ALA A 38 -15.20 8.77 -9.37
C ALA A 38 -14.11 7.74 -9.60
N PHE A 39 -12.86 8.20 -9.55
CA PHE A 39 -11.70 7.34 -9.77
C PHE A 39 -10.79 7.39 -8.54
N PRO A 40 -11.21 6.73 -7.44
CA PRO A 40 -10.37 6.68 -6.25
C PRO A 40 -9.07 5.96 -6.60
N HIS A 41 -7.93 6.63 -6.32
CA HIS A 41 -6.62 6.08 -6.69
C HIS A 41 -5.85 5.59 -5.46
N ASP A 42 -5.50 6.45 -4.54
CA ASP A 42 -4.82 6.08 -3.30
C ASP A 42 -5.68 6.43 -2.08
N PRO A 43 -5.83 5.53 -1.10
CA PRO A 43 -6.41 5.85 0.20
C PRO A 43 -5.31 6.14 1.22
N ALA A 44 -5.66 6.91 2.27
CA ALA A 44 -4.86 7.11 3.47
C ALA A 44 -5.77 7.19 4.69
N VAL A 45 -5.28 6.76 5.86
CA VAL A 45 -6.08 6.76 7.10
C VAL A 45 -5.45 7.69 8.12
N GLY A 46 -6.26 8.58 8.69
CA GLY A 46 -5.89 9.42 9.81
C GLY A 46 -5.88 8.66 11.14
N ALA A 47 -5.21 9.18 12.15
CA ALA A 47 -5.22 8.62 13.51
C ALA A 47 -6.63 8.58 14.12
N ASP A 48 -7.52 9.46 13.68
CA ASP A 48 -8.96 9.50 14.01
C ASP A 48 -9.78 8.40 13.33
N GLY A 49 -9.19 7.67 12.36
CA GLY A 49 -9.83 6.62 11.57
C GLY A 49 -10.58 7.13 10.36
N ILE A 50 -10.52 8.42 10.08
CA ILE A 50 -11.05 9.00 8.84
C ILE A 50 -10.22 8.49 7.67
N VAL A 51 -10.92 8.11 6.60
CA VAL A 51 -10.32 7.65 5.36
C VAL A 51 -10.31 8.78 4.34
N TRP A 52 -9.13 9.16 3.92
CA TRP A 52 -8.90 10.12 2.86
C TRP A 52 -8.58 9.38 1.57
N TYR A 53 -9.00 9.91 0.43
CA TYR A 53 -8.67 9.32 -0.87
C TYR A 53 -8.53 10.40 -1.95
N THR A 54 -7.75 10.09 -2.96
CA THR A 54 -7.64 10.92 -4.16
C THR A 54 -8.69 10.48 -5.18
N ASP A 55 -9.44 11.42 -5.76
CA ASP A 55 -10.22 11.19 -6.99
C ASP A 55 -9.46 11.79 -8.17
N GLN A 56 -8.63 10.96 -8.78
CA GLN A 56 -7.64 11.39 -9.78
C GLN A 56 -8.26 11.99 -11.03
N GLN A 57 -9.39 11.48 -11.49
CA GLN A 57 -10.01 11.97 -12.72
C GLN A 57 -10.77 13.27 -12.51
N ASN A 58 -11.39 13.43 -11.35
CA ASN A 58 -12.26 14.57 -11.09
C ASN A 58 -11.58 15.68 -10.29
N SER A 59 -10.31 15.48 -9.89
CA SER A 59 -9.51 16.47 -9.14
C SER A 59 -10.13 16.85 -7.79
N PHE A 60 -10.42 15.83 -6.98
CA PHE A 60 -10.90 15.98 -5.60
C PHE A 60 -10.04 15.19 -4.62
N ILE A 61 -9.99 15.69 -3.40
CA ILE A 61 -9.62 14.90 -2.22
C ILE A 61 -10.91 14.54 -1.50
N GLY A 62 -11.18 13.24 -1.37
CA GLY A 62 -12.37 12.73 -0.70
C GLY A 62 -12.09 12.36 0.75
N ARG A 63 -13.08 12.50 1.62
CA ARG A 63 -13.10 12.13 3.02
C ARG A 63 -14.28 11.19 3.26
N LEU A 64 -14.01 9.98 3.72
CA LEU A 64 -15.01 9.03 4.20
C LEU A 64 -14.91 8.91 5.72
N ASP A 65 -16.02 9.13 6.41
CA ASP A 65 -16.17 8.83 7.82
C ASP A 65 -16.74 7.41 7.97
N PRO A 66 -15.96 6.43 8.44
CA PRO A 66 -16.42 5.05 8.51
C PRO A 66 -17.51 4.79 9.54
N ALA A 67 -17.68 5.67 10.53
CA ALA A 67 -18.69 5.51 11.57
C ALA A 67 -20.09 5.85 11.07
N THR A 68 -20.19 6.82 10.15
CA THR A 68 -21.44 7.32 9.61
C THR A 68 -21.67 6.97 8.15
N GLY A 69 -20.63 6.54 7.44
CA GLY A 69 -20.64 6.37 5.99
C GLY A 69 -20.65 7.69 5.20
N LYS A 70 -20.55 8.85 5.89
CA LYS A 70 -20.59 10.16 5.25
C LYS A 70 -19.34 10.41 4.41
N ILE A 71 -19.57 10.82 3.17
CA ILE A 71 -18.53 11.23 2.25
C ILE A 71 -18.57 12.75 2.06
N THR A 72 -17.39 13.37 2.07
CA THR A 72 -17.21 14.80 1.81
C THR A 72 -16.08 14.97 0.82
N ASP A 73 -16.27 15.82 -0.19
CA ASP A 73 -15.30 16.05 -1.24
C ASP A 73 -14.77 17.48 -1.21
N TYR A 74 -13.45 17.62 -1.40
CA TYR A 74 -12.73 18.89 -1.44
C TYR A 74 -12.13 19.05 -2.84
N PRO A 75 -12.62 20.00 -3.66
CA PRO A 75 -12.04 20.26 -4.97
C PRO A 75 -10.61 20.78 -4.83
N THR A 76 -9.70 20.28 -5.65
CA THR A 76 -8.34 20.83 -5.68
C THR A 76 -8.35 22.24 -6.28
N PRO A 77 -7.51 23.18 -5.78
CA PRO A 77 -7.51 24.57 -6.25
C PRO A 77 -7.25 24.71 -7.75
N THR A 78 -6.32 23.92 -8.28
CA THR A 78 -6.05 23.89 -9.73
C THR A 78 -6.92 22.82 -10.39
N PRO A 79 -7.79 23.19 -11.36
CA PRO A 79 -8.57 22.22 -12.14
C PRO A 79 -7.69 21.22 -12.88
N ALA A 80 -8.19 20.03 -13.10
CA ALA A 80 -7.50 18.93 -13.78
C ALA A 80 -6.13 18.58 -13.17
N SER A 81 -5.94 18.82 -11.87
CA SER A 81 -4.68 18.57 -11.15
C SER A 81 -4.27 17.10 -11.12
N GLY A 82 -5.24 16.18 -11.21
CA GLY A 82 -5.04 14.73 -11.17
C GLY A 82 -4.37 14.27 -9.87
N PRO A 83 -5.01 14.45 -8.69
CA PRO A 83 -4.43 14.00 -7.43
C PRO A 83 -4.24 12.49 -7.46
N HIS A 84 -3.00 12.03 -7.18
CA HIS A 84 -2.63 10.64 -7.34
C HIS A 84 -2.33 9.95 -6.00
N GLY A 85 -1.14 10.16 -5.46
CA GLY A 85 -0.77 9.62 -4.15
C GLY A 85 -1.23 10.54 -3.02
N ILE A 86 -1.51 9.94 -1.84
CA ILE A 86 -2.00 10.65 -0.66
C ILE A 86 -1.39 10.07 0.62
N VAL A 87 -1.13 10.91 1.61
CA VAL A 87 -0.67 10.51 2.93
C VAL A 87 -1.17 11.48 4.00
N VAL A 88 -1.55 10.95 5.17
CA VAL A 88 -1.87 11.77 6.34
C VAL A 88 -0.59 11.94 7.17
N ALA A 89 -0.20 13.19 7.39
CA ALA A 89 0.96 13.51 8.21
C ALA A 89 0.64 13.40 9.71
N PRO A 90 1.65 13.27 10.60
CA PRO A 90 1.43 13.20 12.05
C PRO A 90 0.70 14.41 12.65
N ASP A 91 0.75 15.58 12.00
CA ASP A 91 0.01 16.79 12.39
C ASP A 91 -1.46 16.79 11.94
N GLY A 92 -1.89 15.71 11.27
CA GLY A 92 -3.20 15.53 10.68
C GLY A 92 -3.36 16.13 9.28
N GLY A 93 -2.42 16.90 8.78
CA GLY A 93 -2.46 17.45 7.42
C GLY A 93 -2.45 16.36 6.35
N VAL A 94 -3.27 16.50 5.33
CA VAL A 94 -3.41 15.52 4.25
C VAL A 94 -2.62 16.00 3.04
N TRP A 95 -1.50 15.33 2.76
CA TRP A 95 -0.64 15.64 1.63
C TRP A 95 -1.00 14.76 0.43
N TYR A 96 -0.96 15.34 -0.77
CA TYR A 96 -1.18 14.62 -2.01
C TYR A 96 -0.25 15.11 -3.13
N THR A 97 -0.04 14.28 -4.13
CA THR A 97 0.65 14.65 -5.37
C THR A 97 -0.38 15.08 -6.41
N ALA A 98 -0.28 16.31 -6.89
CA ALA A 98 -1.07 16.82 -8.01
C ALA A 98 -0.33 16.50 -9.31
N GLN A 99 -0.50 15.27 -9.77
CA GLN A 99 0.34 14.61 -10.76
C GLN A 99 0.42 15.35 -12.09
N ARG A 100 -0.73 15.79 -12.62
CA ARG A 100 -0.81 16.39 -13.96
C ARG A 100 -0.26 17.82 -14.03
N ILE A 101 -0.10 18.48 -12.88
CA ILE A 101 0.33 19.88 -12.80
C ILE A 101 1.66 20.05 -12.05
N SER A 102 2.35 18.94 -11.73
CA SER A 102 3.68 18.95 -11.09
C SER A 102 3.71 19.75 -9.79
N LYS A 103 2.72 19.50 -8.90
CA LYS A 103 2.63 20.13 -7.58
C LYS A 103 2.47 19.10 -6.47
N LEU A 104 2.76 19.51 -5.24
CA LEU A 104 2.23 18.91 -4.03
C LEU A 104 1.06 19.72 -3.54
N GLY A 105 0.08 19.09 -2.92
CA GLY A 105 -1.01 19.77 -2.24
C GLY A 105 -1.10 19.34 -0.78
N ARG A 106 -1.55 20.25 0.09
CA ARG A 106 -1.84 19.99 1.50
C ARG A 106 -3.23 20.48 1.85
N LEU A 107 -4.09 19.57 2.27
CA LEU A 107 -5.41 19.88 2.82
C LEU A 107 -5.32 19.94 4.34
N ASP A 108 -5.85 20.99 4.94
CA ASP A 108 -6.10 21.11 6.37
C ASP A 108 -7.48 20.50 6.68
N PRO A 109 -7.57 19.37 7.41
CA PRO A 109 -8.85 18.72 7.71
C PRO A 109 -9.81 19.55 8.56
N LYS A 110 -9.30 20.53 9.32
CA LYS A 110 -10.12 21.37 10.23
C LYS A 110 -10.87 22.46 9.47
N THR A 111 -10.21 23.02 8.46
CA THR A 111 -10.76 24.16 7.70
C THR A 111 -11.25 23.75 6.32
N GLY A 112 -10.78 22.62 5.78
CA GLY A 112 -10.99 22.21 4.39
C GLY A 112 -10.15 22.99 3.38
N HIS A 113 -9.28 23.90 3.85
CA HIS A 113 -8.40 24.67 2.98
C HIS A 113 -7.33 23.79 2.34
N ILE A 114 -7.10 23.99 1.04
CA ILE A 114 -6.04 23.31 0.30
C ILE A 114 -5.03 24.34 -0.18
N GLU A 115 -3.75 24.13 0.12
CA GLU A 115 -2.63 24.87 -0.41
C GLU A 115 -1.84 23.99 -1.40
N GLU A 116 -1.42 24.54 -2.52
CA GLU A 116 -0.61 23.84 -3.52
C GLU A 116 0.78 24.46 -3.64
N PHE A 117 1.81 23.60 -3.79
CA PHE A 117 3.22 23.97 -3.85
C PHE A 117 3.81 23.50 -5.18
N SER A 118 4.35 24.42 -5.96
CA SER A 118 5.01 24.09 -7.23
C SER A 118 6.31 23.33 -6.98
N LEU A 119 6.54 22.30 -7.77
CA LEU A 119 7.78 21.54 -7.77
C LEU A 119 8.76 22.05 -8.85
N PRO A 120 10.06 21.78 -8.72
CA PRO A 120 11.05 22.10 -9.77
C PRO A 120 10.69 21.48 -11.13
N ALA A 121 11.14 22.09 -12.22
CA ALA A 121 10.79 21.70 -13.59
C ALA A 121 11.15 20.24 -13.95
N ASN A 122 12.14 19.64 -13.28
CA ASN A 122 12.52 18.23 -13.42
C ASN A 122 11.68 17.28 -12.55
N ALA A 123 10.72 17.77 -11.76
CA ALA A 123 9.80 16.97 -10.97
C ALA A 123 8.42 16.86 -11.65
N ARG A 124 8.41 16.46 -12.92
CA ARG A 124 7.19 16.22 -13.68
C ARG A 124 6.57 14.89 -13.30
N ASP A 125 5.24 14.86 -13.12
CA ASP A 125 4.51 13.64 -12.80
C ASP A 125 4.84 13.10 -11.39
N PRO A 126 4.70 13.92 -10.30
CA PRO A 126 4.89 13.45 -8.94
C PRO A 126 3.85 12.38 -8.60
N HIS A 127 4.33 11.27 -7.97
CA HIS A 127 3.51 10.07 -7.90
C HIS A 127 3.14 9.66 -6.46
N THR A 128 4.05 9.09 -5.70
CA THR A 128 3.78 8.60 -4.34
C THR A 128 4.40 9.52 -3.30
N PRO A 129 3.61 10.16 -2.42
CA PRO A 129 4.12 10.97 -1.31
C PRO A 129 4.35 10.10 -0.08
N LEU A 130 5.27 10.56 0.78
CA LEU A 130 5.60 9.96 2.06
C LEU A 130 6.02 11.07 3.03
N VAL A 131 5.54 11.05 4.28
CA VAL A 131 5.97 12.01 5.30
C VAL A 131 6.95 11.33 6.26
N ARG A 132 8.11 11.97 6.46
CA ARG A 132 9.16 11.55 7.40
C ARG A 132 9.76 12.77 8.11
N LYS A 133 9.71 12.78 9.45
CA LYS A 133 10.22 13.90 10.27
C LYS A 133 9.75 15.29 9.80
N GLY A 134 8.49 15.41 9.38
CA GLY A 134 7.90 16.65 8.87
C GLY A 134 8.28 17.02 7.44
N ILE A 135 9.12 16.24 6.78
CA ILE A 135 9.50 16.41 5.37
C ILE A 135 8.63 15.53 4.49
N VAL A 136 8.16 16.06 3.39
CA VAL A 136 7.39 15.31 2.38
C VAL A 136 8.34 14.79 1.32
N TRP A 137 8.54 13.49 1.29
CA TRP A 137 9.25 12.79 0.23
C TRP A 137 8.29 12.40 -0.87
N PHE A 138 8.75 12.35 -2.12
CA PHE A 138 7.91 11.98 -3.25
C PHE A 138 8.72 11.35 -4.37
N THR A 139 8.09 10.43 -5.10
CA THR A 139 8.62 9.91 -6.37
C THR A 139 8.08 10.73 -7.53
N VAL A 140 8.84 10.74 -8.65
CA VAL A 140 8.48 11.41 -9.90
C VAL A 140 8.63 10.41 -11.03
N GLN A 141 7.52 9.76 -11.39
CA GLN A 141 7.55 8.62 -12.31
C GLN A 141 8.06 9.03 -13.70
N GLY A 142 7.41 9.97 -14.35
CA GLY A 142 7.76 10.42 -15.70
C GLY A 142 9.08 11.18 -15.78
N GLY A 143 9.49 11.82 -14.67
CA GLY A 143 10.74 12.58 -14.59
C GLY A 143 11.98 11.73 -14.29
N ASN A 144 11.81 10.45 -13.97
CA ASN A 144 12.90 9.56 -13.51
C ASN A 144 13.68 10.13 -12.32
N THR A 145 12.96 10.81 -11.42
CA THR A 145 13.53 11.48 -10.24
C THR A 145 12.75 11.13 -8.97
N TYR A 146 13.31 11.46 -7.83
CA TYR A 146 12.64 11.49 -6.53
C TYR A 146 13.06 12.75 -5.80
N GLY A 147 12.29 13.17 -4.81
CA GLY A 147 12.60 14.41 -4.13
C GLY A 147 12.07 14.48 -2.72
N ARG A 148 12.40 15.57 -2.06
CA ARG A 148 11.83 15.96 -0.78
C ARG A 148 11.40 17.42 -0.82
N PHE A 149 10.37 17.75 -0.05
CA PHE A 149 9.86 19.10 0.14
C PHE A 149 9.83 19.39 1.65
N ASP A 150 10.42 20.50 2.08
CA ASP A 150 10.31 20.99 3.45
C ASP A 150 9.17 22.01 3.54
N PRO A 151 8.07 21.70 4.23
CA PRO A 151 6.93 22.63 4.33
C PRO A 151 7.24 23.93 5.07
N ARG A 152 8.30 23.96 5.91
CA ARG A 152 8.67 25.14 6.70
C ARG A 152 9.41 26.18 5.86
N THR A 153 10.30 25.71 4.98
CA THR A 153 11.08 26.61 4.07
C THR A 153 10.42 26.72 2.70
N ARG A 154 9.48 25.83 2.36
CA ARG A 154 8.86 25.69 1.04
C ARG A 154 9.84 25.32 -0.07
N GLU A 155 10.96 24.73 0.29
CA GLU A 155 11.99 24.33 -0.64
C GLU A 155 11.86 22.85 -1.01
N ALA A 156 12.00 22.57 -2.29
CA ALA A 156 12.08 21.22 -2.83
C ALA A 156 13.49 20.91 -3.32
N LYS A 157 13.98 19.71 -3.01
CA LYS A 157 15.21 19.16 -3.57
C LYS A 157 14.90 17.87 -4.31
N VAL A 158 15.44 17.73 -5.53
CA VAL A 158 15.16 16.62 -6.43
C VAL A 158 16.46 15.97 -6.88
N TRP A 159 16.48 14.64 -6.95
CA TRP A 159 17.61 13.83 -7.41
C TRP A 159 17.17 12.95 -8.58
N THR A 160 18.06 12.76 -9.55
CA THR A 160 17.84 11.82 -10.65
C THR A 160 18.19 10.40 -10.22
N VAL A 161 17.34 9.43 -10.58
CA VAL A 161 17.67 8.01 -10.43
C VAL A 161 18.79 7.65 -11.41
N PRO A 162 19.90 7.01 -10.96
CA PRO A 162 21.04 6.71 -11.84
C PRO A 162 20.68 5.86 -13.06
N THR A 163 19.80 4.86 -12.88
CA THR A 163 19.32 4.05 -14.01
C THR A 163 18.27 4.83 -14.79
N GLU A 164 18.48 4.96 -16.09
CA GLU A 164 17.54 5.61 -16.99
C GLU A 164 16.20 4.86 -17.06
N ARG A 165 15.10 5.59 -17.20
CA ARG A 165 13.74 5.05 -17.31
C ARG A 165 13.36 4.13 -16.15
N ALA A 166 13.90 4.39 -14.96
CA ALA A 166 13.62 3.59 -13.79
C ALA A 166 12.18 3.71 -13.30
N LEU A 167 11.46 4.77 -13.67
CA LEU A 167 10.06 5.02 -13.31
C LEU A 167 9.84 4.85 -11.79
N PRO A 168 10.44 5.69 -10.91
CA PRO A 168 10.26 5.58 -9.46
C PRO A 168 8.79 5.63 -9.10
N TYR A 169 8.29 4.62 -8.38
CA TYR A 169 6.86 4.41 -8.16
C TYR A 169 6.50 4.39 -6.67
N GLY A 170 6.31 3.20 -6.07
CA GLY A 170 6.00 3.07 -4.65
C GLY A 170 7.15 3.55 -3.76
N LEU A 171 6.82 4.23 -2.66
CA LEU A 171 7.75 4.81 -1.70
C LEU A 171 7.28 4.48 -0.28
N VAL A 172 8.18 4.02 0.60
CA VAL A 172 7.83 3.63 1.97
C VAL A 172 8.98 3.89 2.95
N ASN A 173 8.63 4.24 4.21
CA ASN A 173 9.58 4.28 5.32
C ASN A 173 9.96 2.87 5.78
N ALA A 174 11.22 2.69 6.19
CA ALA A 174 11.69 1.51 6.89
C ALA A 174 11.93 1.82 8.38
N PRO A 175 11.89 0.79 9.26
CA PRO A 175 12.15 0.96 10.70
C PRO A 175 13.54 1.54 11.02
N ASP A 176 14.55 1.26 10.19
CA ASP A 176 15.91 1.78 10.32
C ASP A 176 16.07 3.25 9.88
N GLY A 177 14.97 3.86 9.45
CA GLY A 177 14.92 5.25 8.99
C GLY A 177 15.33 5.46 7.54
N SER A 178 15.69 4.42 6.81
CA SER A 178 15.83 4.51 5.34
C SER A 178 14.45 4.59 4.66
N ILE A 179 14.45 5.04 3.41
CA ILE A 179 13.27 5.07 2.55
C ILE A 179 13.50 4.10 1.41
N TRP A 180 12.51 3.26 1.12
CA TRP A 180 12.58 2.33 0.00
C TRP A 180 11.69 2.77 -1.14
N VAL A 181 12.15 2.54 -2.36
CA VAL A 181 11.44 2.91 -3.59
C VAL A 181 11.44 1.73 -4.58
N ALA A 182 10.29 1.50 -5.21
CA ALA A 182 10.17 0.58 -6.33
C ALA A 182 10.55 1.30 -7.63
N LEU A 183 11.50 0.76 -8.38
CA LEU A 183 11.94 1.28 -9.67
C LEU A 183 11.23 0.50 -10.79
N PHE A 184 9.95 0.82 -10.98
CA PHE A 184 8.99 0.05 -11.78
C PHE A 184 9.38 -0.15 -13.25
N GLY A 185 10.14 0.77 -13.84
CA GLY A 185 10.64 0.64 -15.20
C GLY A 185 11.76 -0.39 -15.36
N THR A 186 12.28 -0.93 -14.26
CA THR A 186 13.44 -1.82 -14.21
C THR A 186 13.20 -2.99 -13.24
N ASN A 187 14.12 -3.94 -13.18
CA ASN A 187 14.14 -4.97 -12.16
C ASN A 187 14.93 -4.53 -10.91
N LYS A 188 14.65 -3.32 -10.39
CA LYS A 188 15.40 -2.78 -9.26
C LYS A 188 14.50 -2.26 -8.14
N LEU A 189 15.01 -2.38 -6.91
CA LEU A 189 14.58 -1.62 -5.76
C LEU A 189 15.60 -0.52 -5.48
N GLY A 190 15.20 0.57 -4.85
CA GLY A 190 16.08 1.61 -4.39
C GLY A 190 15.99 1.79 -2.88
N ARG A 191 17.13 2.02 -2.22
CA ARG A 191 17.20 2.45 -0.82
C ARG A 191 17.76 3.86 -0.76
N ILE A 192 16.96 4.78 -0.24
CA ILE A 192 17.30 6.19 -0.10
C ILE A 192 17.69 6.43 1.35
N ASP A 193 18.82 7.07 1.56
CA ASP A 193 19.19 7.62 2.87
C ASP A 193 18.29 8.81 3.19
N GLY A 194 17.51 8.71 4.26
CA GLY A 194 16.49 9.71 4.62
C GLY A 194 17.05 11.06 5.12
N GLU A 195 18.37 11.18 5.34
CA GLU A 195 19.02 12.42 5.74
C GLU A 195 19.71 13.10 4.53
N THR A 196 20.52 12.33 3.80
CA THR A 196 21.32 12.87 2.67
C THR A 196 20.57 12.86 1.34
N GLY A 197 19.60 11.96 1.17
CA GLY A 197 18.93 11.71 -0.08
C GLY A 197 19.70 10.79 -1.04
N ALA A 198 20.84 10.22 -0.62
CA ALA A 198 21.62 9.31 -1.47
C ALA A 198 20.84 8.01 -1.77
N LEU A 199 20.76 7.63 -3.03
CA LEU A 199 20.08 6.41 -3.51
C LEU A 199 21.11 5.30 -3.78
N ARG A 200 20.85 4.11 -3.25
CA ARG A 200 21.49 2.85 -3.62
C ARG A 200 20.49 1.98 -4.34
N GLU A 201 20.80 1.56 -5.55
CA GLU A 201 20.00 0.60 -6.33
C GLU A 201 20.36 -0.84 -5.98
N ILE A 202 19.37 -1.71 -5.91
CA ILE A 202 19.45 -3.14 -5.63
C ILE A 202 18.78 -3.89 -6.79
N THR A 203 19.53 -4.70 -7.51
CA THR A 203 19.02 -5.46 -8.65
C THR A 203 18.33 -6.74 -8.20
N ILE A 204 17.07 -6.93 -8.59
CA ILE A 204 16.32 -8.19 -8.46
C ILE A 204 16.91 -9.17 -9.48
N PRO A 205 17.23 -10.42 -9.10
CA PRO A 205 17.89 -11.37 -10.02
C PRO A 205 17.12 -11.63 -11.32
N GLN A 206 15.80 -11.60 -11.27
CA GLN A 206 14.93 -11.83 -12.42
C GLN A 206 14.83 -10.56 -13.28
N THR A 207 15.38 -10.61 -14.47
CA THR A 207 15.48 -9.46 -15.39
C THR A 207 14.13 -8.91 -15.86
N ALA A 208 13.11 -9.76 -15.90
CA ALA A 208 11.74 -9.39 -16.27
C ALA A 208 10.93 -8.83 -15.07
N ALA A 209 11.48 -8.82 -13.86
CA ALA A 209 10.78 -8.27 -12.70
C ALA A 209 10.49 -6.76 -12.88
N ARG A 210 9.33 -6.34 -12.41
CA ARG A 210 8.88 -4.93 -12.41
C ARG A 210 8.21 -4.64 -11.08
N PRO A 211 9.00 -4.34 -10.02
CA PRO A 211 8.45 -4.02 -8.71
C PRO A 211 7.63 -2.73 -8.82
N ARG A 212 6.39 -2.76 -8.36
CA ARG A 212 5.50 -1.59 -8.51
C ARG A 212 5.24 -0.87 -7.20
N ARG A 213 4.78 -1.60 -6.18
CA ARG A 213 4.65 -1.08 -4.82
C ARG A 213 5.40 -1.98 -3.85
N LEU A 214 5.70 -1.45 -2.68
CA LEU A 214 6.47 -2.16 -1.68
C LEU A 214 6.07 -1.74 -0.27
N VAL A 215 6.37 -2.61 0.69
CA VAL A 215 6.25 -2.35 2.12
C VAL A 215 7.49 -2.92 2.83
N VAL A 216 7.79 -2.40 4.01
CA VAL A 216 8.90 -2.90 4.84
C VAL A 216 8.33 -3.35 6.18
N ASP A 217 8.64 -4.58 6.58
CA ASP A 217 8.15 -5.10 7.84
C ASP A 217 9.02 -4.68 9.04
N GLU A 218 8.60 -5.07 10.23
CA GLU A 218 9.25 -4.76 11.51
C GLU A 218 10.67 -5.31 11.64
N MET A 219 11.00 -6.36 10.85
CA MET A 219 12.33 -6.97 10.78
C MET A 219 13.23 -6.28 9.74
N GLY A 220 12.68 -5.35 8.97
CA GLY A 220 13.35 -4.65 7.88
C GLY A 220 13.35 -5.41 6.56
N MET A 221 12.56 -6.49 6.43
CA MET A 221 12.36 -7.17 5.15
C MET A 221 11.54 -6.29 4.21
N VAL A 222 11.99 -6.17 2.98
CA VAL A 222 11.28 -5.43 1.93
C VAL A 222 10.42 -6.41 1.14
N TRP A 223 9.12 -6.17 1.10
CA TRP A 223 8.15 -6.94 0.33
C TRP A 223 7.68 -6.11 -0.84
N TYR A 224 7.55 -6.69 -2.03
CA TYR A 224 7.16 -5.96 -3.23
C TYR A 224 6.23 -6.76 -4.13
N SER A 225 5.32 -6.06 -4.79
CA SER A 225 4.48 -6.60 -5.85
C SER A 225 5.23 -6.59 -7.17
N ASP A 226 5.47 -7.76 -7.78
CA ASP A 226 6.03 -7.86 -9.13
C ASP A 226 4.91 -7.88 -10.16
N TYR A 227 4.56 -6.71 -10.62
CA TYR A 227 3.45 -6.48 -11.53
C TYR A 227 3.58 -7.21 -12.87
N ALA A 228 4.78 -7.35 -13.38
CA ALA A 228 4.99 -7.93 -14.72
C ALA A 228 4.93 -9.45 -14.73
N ARG A 229 5.37 -10.11 -13.65
CA ARG A 229 5.51 -11.56 -13.61
C ARG A 229 4.47 -12.28 -12.76
N GLY A 230 3.64 -11.53 -12.01
CA GLY A 230 2.60 -12.11 -11.15
C GLY A 230 3.14 -12.70 -9.85
N TYR A 231 4.17 -12.10 -9.24
CA TYR A 231 4.78 -12.59 -8.01
C TYR A 231 4.64 -11.58 -6.85
N LEU A 232 4.53 -12.12 -5.65
CA LEU A 232 4.93 -11.44 -4.43
C LEU A 232 6.41 -11.73 -4.21
N GLY A 233 7.24 -10.68 -4.09
CA GLY A 233 8.66 -10.80 -3.84
C GLY A 233 9.06 -10.29 -2.47
N SER A 234 10.17 -10.79 -1.91
CA SER A 234 10.80 -10.22 -0.74
C SER A 234 12.32 -10.09 -0.92
N TYR A 235 12.90 -9.11 -0.24
CA TYR A 235 14.32 -8.87 -0.17
C TYR A 235 14.77 -8.69 1.29
N ASN A 236 15.81 -9.39 1.69
CA ASN A 236 16.43 -9.23 2.99
C ASN A 236 17.65 -8.31 2.91
N PRO A 237 17.60 -7.07 3.40
CA PRO A 237 18.74 -6.14 3.31
C PRO A 237 19.98 -6.57 4.09
N LYS A 238 19.84 -7.44 5.10
CA LYS A 238 20.95 -7.93 5.94
C LYS A 238 21.77 -9.02 5.22
N THR A 239 21.11 -9.88 4.45
CA THR A 239 21.74 -11.04 3.80
C THR A 239 21.87 -10.88 2.29
N GLY A 240 21.14 -9.94 1.67
CA GLY A 240 21.04 -9.79 0.23
C GLY A 240 20.13 -10.82 -0.45
N ALA A 241 19.45 -11.67 0.31
CA ALA A 241 18.65 -12.76 -0.25
C ALA A 241 17.28 -12.27 -0.76
N PHE A 242 16.86 -12.83 -1.91
CA PHE A 242 15.54 -12.67 -2.49
C PHE A 242 14.72 -13.97 -2.35
N LYS A 243 13.41 -13.83 -2.15
CA LYS A 243 12.43 -14.91 -2.25
C LYS A 243 11.22 -14.43 -3.03
N GLU A 244 10.54 -15.36 -3.70
CA GLU A 244 9.39 -15.04 -4.53
C GLU A 244 8.32 -16.14 -4.42
N TRP A 245 7.05 -15.73 -4.51
CA TRP A 245 5.89 -16.60 -4.50
C TRP A 245 4.99 -16.23 -5.67
N LEU A 246 4.65 -17.22 -6.49
CA LEU A 246 3.70 -17.01 -7.58
C LEU A 246 2.32 -16.72 -6.99
N SER A 247 1.70 -15.65 -7.47
CA SER A 247 0.35 -15.26 -7.05
C SER A 247 -0.69 -16.29 -7.47
N PRO A 248 -1.79 -16.50 -6.73
CA PRO A 248 -2.83 -17.46 -7.08
C PRO A 248 -3.40 -17.30 -8.49
N GLY A 249 -3.53 -16.06 -8.98
CA GLY A 249 -3.95 -15.77 -10.36
C GLY A 249 -2.88 -16.02 -11.43
N GLY A 250 -1.71 -16.54 -11.03
CA GLY A 250 -0.61 -16.90 -11.93
C GLY A 250 0.17 -15.71 -12.49
N ALA A 251 1.00 -15.97 -13.49
CA ALA A 251 1.95 -14.99 -14.06
C ALA A 251 1.29 -13.73 -14.65
N SER A 252 0.02 -13.80 -15.01
CA SER A 252 -0.73 -12.68 -15.57
C SER A 252 -1.53 -11.87 -14.54
N SER A 253 -1.49 -12.22 -13.25
CA SER A 253 -2.33 -11.62 -12.20
C SER A 253 -2.07 -10.13 -11.97
N ALA A 254 -0.85 -9.66 -12.25
CA ALA A 254 -0.41 -8.28 -12.08
C ALA A 254 -0.59 -7.73 -10.64
N PRO A 255 0.10 -8.29 -9.63
CA PRO A 255 0.10 -7.77 -8.27
C PRO A 255 0.44 -6.28 -8.23
N TYR A 256 -0.37 -5.48 -7.51
CA TYR A 256 -0.21 -4.02 -7.55
C TYR A 256 -0.09 -3.38 -6.17
N GLY A 257 -1.22 -3.04 -5.53
CA GLY A 257 -1.23 -2.51 -4.16
C GLY A 257 -0.70 -3.57 -3.19
N ILE A 258 -0.04 -3.14 -2.13
CA ILE A 258 0.50 -4.04 -1.12
C ILE A 258 0.46 -3.37 0.26
N ALA A 259 0.13 -4.13 1.29
CA ALA A 259 0.10 -3.67 2.68
C ALA A 259 0.50 -4.78 3.65
N ILE A 260 1.01 -4.41 4.83
CA ILE A 260 1.22 -5.30 5.95
C ILE A 260 0.12 -5.07 6.96
N ALA A 261 -0.67 -6.09 7.25
CA ALA A 261 -1.71 -6.04 8.25
C ALA A 261 -1.14 -6.12 9.68
N PRO A 262 -1.86 -5.64 10.71
CA PRO A 262 -1.42 -5.74 12.11
C PRO A 262 -1.17 -7.16 12.60
N ASP A 263 -1.84 -8.16 12.01
CA ASP A 263 -1.64 -9.59 12.28
C ASP A 263 -0.39 -10.16 11.60
N GLY A 264 0.33 -9.34 10.84
CA GLY A 264 1.57 -9.68 10.15
C GLY A 264 1.40 -10.29 8.77
N ARG A 265 0.19 -10.53 8.28
CA ARG A 265 -0.03 -10.97 6.90
C ARG A 265 0.27 -9.85 5.90
N ILE A 266 0.72 -10.25 4.71
CA ILE A 266 0.84 -9.34 3.57
C ILE A 266 -0.45 -9.41 2.75
N PHE A 267 -1.08 -8.26 2.54
CA PHE A 267 -2.21 -8.14 1.63
C PHE A 267 -1.75 -7.46 0.34
N TYR A 268 -2.19 -7.99 -0.78
CA TYR A 268 -1.98 -7.36 -2.09
C TYR A 268 -3.16 -7.68 -3.01
N ASP A 269 -3.33 -6.90 -4.05
CA ASP A 269 -4.34 -7.18 -5.08
C ASP A 269 -3.72 -7.78 -6.33
N GLU A 270 -4.55 -8.51 -7.04
CA GLU A 270 -4.32 -8.95 -8.41
C GLU A 270 -5.13 -8.05 -9.36
N ALA A 271 -4.49 -7.02 -9.90
CA ALA A 271 -5.17 -5.94 -10.62
C ALA A 271 -5.98 -6.42 -11.84
N ARG A 272 -5.64 -7.57 -12.43
CA ARG A 272 -6.35 -8.11 -13.60
C ARG A 272 -7.53 -8.99 -13.25
N SER A 273 -7.52 -9.64 -12.10
CA SER A 273 -8.64 -10.49 -11.65
C SER A 273 -9.65 -9.75 -10.77
N GLY A 274 -9.26 -8.60 -10.19
CA GLY A 274 -10.06 -7.92 -9.19
C GLY A 274 -10.16 -8.72 -7.88
N THR A 275 -9.10 -9.45 -7.54
CA THR A 275 -9.02 -10.31 -6.37
C THR A 275 -8.00 -9.74 -5.38
N MET A 276 -8.30 -9.81 -4.10
CA MET A 276 -7.33 -9.58 -3.04
C MET A 276 -6.68 -10.90 -2.61
N VAL A 277 -5.44 -10.85 -2.19
CA VAL A 277 -4.70 -11.99 -1.65
C VAL A 277 -4.15 -11.62 -0.27
N ALA A 278 -4.37 -12.50 0.71
CA ALA A 278 -3.73 -12.46 2.02
C ALA A 278 -2.66 -13.55 2.09
N PHE A 279 -1.41 -13.14 2.25
CA PHE A 279 -0.25 -14.03 2.34
C PHE A 279 0.22 -14.14 3.78
N ASP A 280 0.27 -15.36 4.30
CA ASP A 280 0.84 -15.65 5.62
C ASP A 280 2.36 -15.82 5.51
N ARG A 281 3.11 -14.90 6.08
CA ARG A 281 4.59 -14.88 6.05
C ARG A 281 5.24 -16.09 6.73
N LYS A 282 4.53 -16.76 7.67
CA LYS A 282 5.06 -17.90 8.45
C LYS A 282 4.90 -19.21 7.71
N SER A 283 3.71 -19.45 7.17
CA SER A 283 3.39 -20.69 6.46
C SER A 283 3.65 -20.62 4.95
N GLY A 284 3.70 -19.41 4.39
CA GLY A 284 3.76 -19.20 2.93
C GLY A 284 2.42 -19.44 2.22
N GLN A 285 1.33 -19.63 2.96
CA GLN A 285 0.00 -19.87 2.39
C GLN A 285 -0.64 -18.58 1.92
N MET A 286 -1.46 -18.68 0.87
CA MET A 286 -2.21 -17.59 0.28
C MET A 286 -3.71 -17.88 0.33
N GLU A 287 -4.47 -16.91 0.84
CA GLU A 287 -5.94 -16.90 0.83
C GLU A 287 -6.42 -15.83 -0.18
N THR A 288 -7.35 -16.19 -1.06
CA THR A 288 -7.96 -15.25 -2.00
C THR A 288 -9.25 -14.68 -1.43
N ILE A 289 -9.43 -13.37 -1.57
CA ILE A 289 -10.59 -12.64 -1.09
C ILE A 289 -11.26 -11.95 -2.28
N LYS A 290 -12.49 -12.33 -2.56
CA LYS A 290 -13.26 -11.76 -3.67
C LYS A 290 -13.75 -10.35 -3.33
N ILE A 291 -13.57 -9.41 -4.26
CA ILE A 291 -14.21 -8.10 -4.21
C ILE A 291 -15.64 -8.25 -4.74
N PRO A 292 -16.68 -7.81 -3.98
CA PRO A 292 -18.08 -8.10 -4.32
C PRO A 292 -18.51 -7.54 -5.69
N THR A 293 -18.17 -6.29 -5.98
CA THR A 293 -18.58 -5.65 -7.23
C THR A 293 -17.65 -6.04 -8.38
N PRO A 294 -18.14 -6.70 -9.43
CA PRO A 294 -17.34 -7.05 -10.62
C PRO A 294 -16.73 -5.80 -11.29
N GLY A 295 -15.53 -5.96 -11.85
CA GLY A 295 -14.81 -4.86 -12.49
C GLY A 295 -14.10 -3.91 -11.52
N SER A 296 -14.12 -4.20 -10.22
CA SER A 296 -13.33 -3.46 -9.24
C SER A 296 -11.83 -3.66 -9.50
N ILE A 297 -11.11 -2.55 -9.58
CA ILE A 297 -9.65 -2.51 -9.71
C ILE A 297 -9.09 -1.79 -8.50
N VAL A 298 -8.35 -2.48 -7.66
CA VAL A 298 -7.64 -1.88 -6.54
C VAL A 298 -6.41 -1.13 -7.07
N ARG A 299 -6.30 0.15 -6.76
CA ARG A 299 -5.12 0.95 -7.12
C ARG A 299 -4.10 1.01 -6.03
N ASN A 300 -4.58 1.13 -4.80
CA ASN A 300 -3.75 1.10 -3.61
C ASN A 300 -4.59 0.76 -2.40
N MET A 301 -3.91 0.54 -1.27
CA MET A 301 -4.56 0.25 0.00
C MET A 301 -3.86 0.97 1.15
N ALA A 302 -4.60 1.20 2.23
CA ALA A 302 -4.10 1.79 3.46
C ALA A 302 -4.51 0.94 4.66
N VAL A 303 -3.65 0.85 5.66
CA VAL A 303 -3.88 0.08 6.88
C VAL A 303 -4.28 1.01 8.02
N ASP A 304 -5.41 0.73 8.65
CA ASP A 304 -5.79 1.27 9.95
C ASP A 304 -5.38 0.25 11.03
N SER A 305 -4.14 0.39 11.51
CA SER A 305 -3.58 -0.54 12.49
C SER A 305 -4.29 -0.51 13.83
N THR A 306 -4.83 0.65 14.23
CA THR A 306 -5.56 0.83 15.50
C THR A 306 -6.91 0.14 15.51
N ARG A 307 -7.55 -0.01 14.33
CA ARG A 307 -8.89 -0.59 14.19
C ARG A 307 -8.88 -1.91 13.42
N SER A 308 -7.68 -2.46 13.15
CA SER A 308 -7.49 -3.72 12.42
C SER A 308 -8.28 -3.77 11.10
N ARG A 309 -8.02 -2.79 10.21
CA ARG A 309 -8.72 -2.64 8.94
C ARG A 309 -7.74 -2.38 7.79
N ILE A 310 -8.15 -2.83 6.60
CA ILE A 310 -7.49 -2.43 5.35
C ILE A 310 -8.51 -1.71 4.47
N TRP A 311 -8.15 -0.54 3.99
CA TRP A 311 -8.95 0.27 3.09
C TRP A 311 -8.42 0.19 1.67
N LEU A 312 -9.32 0.04 0.69
CA LEU A 312 -9.02 -0.20 -0.72
C LEU A 312 -9.59 0.92 -1.57
N ALA A 313 -8.81 1.45 -2.50
CA ALA A 313 -9.34 2.34 -3.54
C ALA A 313 -9.76 1.51 -4.77
N LEU A 314 -11.08 1.40 -5.01
CA LEU A 314 -11.69 0.59 -6.07
C LEU A 314 -12.05 1.47 -7.28
N SER A 315 -11.02 1.80 -8.10
CA SER A 315 -11.15 2.79 -9.18
C SER A 315 -12.09 2.36 -10.30
N GLY A 316 -12.19 1.06 -10.58
CA GLY A 316 -13.04 0.55 -11.66
C GLY A 316 -14.54 0.69 -11.41
N THR A 317 -14.95 0.88 -10.16
CA THR A 317 -16.35 0.87 -9.74
C THR A 317 -16.76 2.07 -8.88
N SER A 318 -15.90 3.10 -8.78
CA SER A 318 -16.16 4.32 -8.00
C SER A 318 -16.48 4.03 -6.54
N ARG A 319 -15.68 3.18 -5.86
CA ARG A 319 -15.91 2.75 -4.46
C ARG A 319 -14.65 2.83 -3.62
N ILE A 320 -14.87 2.92 -2.31
CA ILE A 320 -13.86 2.60 -1.30
C ILE A 320 -14.24 1.26 -0.67
N GLY A 321 -13.32 0.32 -0.63
CA GLY A 321 -13.50 -0.98 0.01
C GLY A 321 -12.89 -1.01 1.40
N LYS A 322 -13.43 -1.88 2.29
CA LYS A 322 -12.91 -2.12 3.63
C LYS A 322 -12.85 -3.63 3.90
N ILE A 323 -11.71 -4.11 4.40
CA ILE A 323 -11.56 -5.44 4.98
C ILE A 323 -11.41 -5.27 6.49
N GLU A 324 -12.28 -5.93 7.27
CA GLU A 324 -12.11 -6.08 8.73
C GLU A 324 -11.19 -7.26 9.01
N LEU A 325 -10.10 -7.02 9.71
CA LEU A 325 -9.19 -8.06 10.19
C LEU A 325 -9.66 -8.54 11.56
N LYS A 326 -9.69 -9.83 11.76
CA LYS A 326 -10.12 -10.45 13.01
C LYS A 326 -8.93 -10.71 13.91
#